data_b95dd6382b58bae7c4ca99647e6cb25f
#
_entry.id   b95dd6382b58bae7c4ca99647e6cb25f
#
_cell.length_a   1.000
_cell.length_b   1.000
_cell.length_c   1.000
_cell.angle_alpha   90.00
_cell.angle_beta   90.00
_cell.angle_gamma   90.00
#
_symmetry.space_group_name_H-M   'P 1'
#
loop_
_entity.id
_entity.type
_entity.pdbx_description
1 polymer ?
#
loop_
_entity_poly.entity_id
_entity_poly.type
_entity_poly.pdbx_seq_one_letter_code
_entity_poly.pdbx_strand_id
1 'polypeptide(L)'
;MSFEERITLVTISFRSKSSLEKLIKNVSDDYEIIIVDNSQDFETTKEFSNKPHLKILSPKRNLGFGAACNLGAKASSRDYLFFVNPDCILKEKTIENLYQASQKYKNASAFSPKILDSKGKQTFKRRSVLLSRKDWMSRVPPTEDSEVTVIAGSAFLIEKTKFLSIGGFDENIFLFHEDDDLSIRLRNTIGPLYNIPSAIIIHEGGSSSERSPEIASLKGFHLSLIHI
;
A
#
# COMPACT_ATOMS: atom_id res chain seq x y z
N MET A 1 -23.37 6.77 -7.66
CA MET A 1 -21.90 6.84 -7.53
C MET A 1 -21.38 5.40 -7.58
N SER A 2 -20.59 5.08 -8.57
CA SER A 2 -19.99 3.75 -8.74
C SER A 2 -18.96 3.51 -7.62
N PHE A 3 -18.48 2.29 -7.45
CA PHE A 3 -17.47 2.03 -6.41
C PHE A 3 -16.11 2.66 -6.77
N GLU A 4 -15.81 2.77 -8.06
CA GLU A 4 -14.61 3.44 -8.56
C GLU A 4 -14.56 4.91 -8.12
N GLU A 5 -15.70 5.60 -8.23
CA GLU A 5 -15.83 7.00 -7.81
C GLU A 5 -15.66 7.22 -6.30
N ARG A 6 -15.57 6.16 -5.51
CA ARG A 6 -15.35 6.20 -4.07
C ARG A 6 -13.92 5.89 -3.65
N ILE A 7 -13.05 5.50 -4.57
CA ILE A 7 -11.71 5.00 -4.26
C ILE A 7 -10.65 5.88 -4.91
N THR A 8 -9.65 6.26 -4.14
CA THR A 8 -8.40 6.84 -4.63
C THR A 8 -7.30 5.78 -4.57
N LEU A 9 -6.63 5.54 -5.69
CA LEU A 9 -5.35 4.83 -5.68
C LEU A 9 -4.26 5.80 -5.25
N VAL A 10 -3.46 5.41 -4.27
CA VAL A 10 -2.28 6.15 -3.83
C VAL A 10 -1.06 5.28 -4.10
N THR A 11 -0.17 5.76 -4.94
CA THR A 11 1.07 5.05 -5.29
C THR A 11 2.29 5.96 -5.11
N ILE A 12 3.36 5.38 -4.57
CA ILE A 12 4.60 6.09 -4.28
C ILE A 12 5.66 5.68 -5.28
N SER A 13 6.10 6.61 -6.10
CA SER A 13 7.16 6.38 -7.08
C SER A 13 8.51 6.85 -6.52
N PHE A 14 9.51 5.98 -6.58
CA PHE A 14 10.91 6.32 -6.35
C PHE A 14 11.77 5.65 -7.41
N ARG A 15 12.14 6.40 -8.46
CA ARG A 15 12.90 5.91 -9.62
C ARG A 15 12.25 4.67 -10.29
N SER A 16 10.91 4.61 -10.30
CA SER A 16 10.14 3.45 -10.73
C SER A 16 9.21 3.73 -11.91
N LYS A 17 9.58 4.65 -12.81
CA LYS A 17 8.78 5.12 -13.95
C LYS A 17 8.14 3.96 -14.74
N SER A 18 8.94 2.99 -15.21
CA SER A 18 8.42 1.89 -16.04
C SER A 18 7.41 0.99 -15.32
N SER A 19 7.57 0.79 -14.00
CA SER A 19 6.60 0.04 -13.19
C SER A 19 5.33 0.85 -13.00
N LEU A 20 5.46 2.15 -12.73
CA LEU A 20 4.33 3.06 -12.62
C LEU A 20 3.50 3.12 -13.90
N GLU A 21 4.13 3.17 -15.08
CA GLU A 21 3.43 3.12 -16.38
C GLU A 21 2.60 1.84 -16.53
N LYS A 22 3.16 0.69 -16.15
CA LYS A 22 2.44 -0.59 -16.17
C LYS A 22 1.23 -0.56 -15.21
N LEU A 23 1.41 -0.06 -14.00
CA LEU A 23 0.33 0.06 -13.03
C LEU A 23 -0.80 0.93 -13.58
N ILE A 24 -0.48 2.12 -14.08
CA ILE A 24 -1.47 3.07 -14.61
C ILE A 24 -2.23 2.51 -15.81
N LYS A 25 -1.55 1.77 -16.69
CA LYS A 25 -2.20 1.09 -17.84
C LYS A 25 -3.12 -0.07 -17.41
N ASN A 26 -2.91 -0.60 -16.22
CA ASN A 26 -3.68 -1.72 -15.66
C ASN A 26 -4.90 -1.28 -14.84
N VAL A 27 -5.08 0.04 -14.65
CA VAL A 27 -6.15 0.63 -13.83
C VAL A 27 -7.09 1.46 -14.71
N SER A 28 -8.42 1.37 -14.46
CA SER A 28 -9.40 2.20 -15.14
C SER A 28 -9.21 3.69 -14.85
N ASP A 29 -9.49 4.53 -15.85
CA ASP A 29 -9.48 5.99 -15.72
C ASP A 29 -10.64 6.53 -14.84
N ASP A 30 -11.55 5.66 -14.35
CA ASP A 30 -12.65 6.05 -13.46
C ASP A 30 -12.17 6.26 -12.00
N TYR A 31 -11.02 5.72 -11.65
CA TYR A 31 -10.42 5.96 -10.33
C TYR A 31 -9.71 7.31 -10.28
N GLU A 32 -9.78 7.95 -9.11
CA GLU A 32 -8.82 9.00 -8.77
C GLU A 32 -7.47 8.34 -8.47
N ILE A 33 -6.40 8.79 -9.13
CA ILE A 33 -5.05 8.26 -8.89
C ILE A 33 -4.15 9.38 -8.39
N ILE A 34 -3.52 9.17 -7.24
CA ILE A 34 -2.51 10.08 -6.69
C ILE A 34 -1.15 9.41 -6.72
N ILE A 35 -0.25 10.01 -7.47
CA ILE A 35 1.16 9.61 -7.55
C ILE A 35 1.96 10.55 -6.66
N VAL A 36 2.68 10.01 -5.68
CA VAL A 36 3.67 10.78 -4.93
C VAL A 36 5.06 10.44 -5.47
N ASP A 37 5.64 11.38 -6.19
CA ASP A 37 6.98 11.22 -6.76
C ASP A 37 8.06 11.58 -5.75
N ASN A 38 8.52 10.58 -5.01
CA ASN A 38 9.56 10.71 -3.98
C ASN A 38 10.98 10.87 -4.58
N SER A 39 11.15 10.64 -5.89
CA SER A 39 12.45 10.75 -6.57
C SER A 39 12.75 12.14 -7.14
N GLN A 40 11.72 13.01 -7.21
CA GLN A 40 11.79 14.30 -7.89
C GLN A 40 12.12 14.16 -9.37
N ASP A 41 11.58 13.12 -10.01
CA ASP A 41 11.81 12.80 -11.41
C ASP A 41 10.84 13.59 -12.29
N PHE A 42 11.33 14.69 -12.87
CA PHE A 42 10.57 15.57 -13.77
C PHE A 42 10.00 14.83 -14.99
N GLU A 43 10.63 13.78 -15.46
CA GLU A 43 10.17 12.97 -16.59
C GLU A 43 8.86 12.24 -16.24
N THR A 44 8.80 11.66 -15.04
CA THR A 44 7.56 11.02 -14.52
C THR A 44 6.43 12.05 -14.42
N THR A 45 6.72 13.24 -13.90
CA THR A 45 5.73 14.30 -13.71
C THR A 45 5.15 14.77 -15.04
N LYS A 46 5.99 14.98 -16.07
CA LYS A 46 5.59 15.50 -17.37
C LYS A 46 4.68 14.53 -18.14
N GLU A 47 4.96 13.24 -18.08
CA GLU A 47 4.24 12.22 -18.85
C GLU A 47 2.79 12.05 -18.40
N PHE A 48 2.55 12.13 -17.09
CA PHE A 48 1.21 11.90 -16.52
C PHE A 48 0.40 13.18 -16.26
N SER A 49 1.01 14.38 -16.41
CA SER A 49 0.38 15.66 -16.05
C SER A 49 -0.90 16.00 -16.82
N ASN A 50 -1.11 15.39 -18.00
CA ASN A 50 -2.24 15.69 -18.88
C ASN A 50 -3.47 14.77 -18.66
N LYS A 51 -3.44 13.87 -17.68
CA LYS A 51 -4.56 12.98 -17.40
C LYS A 51 -5.41 13.53 -16.24
N PRO A 52 -6.69 13.89 -16.46
CA PRO A 52 -7.50 14.60 -15.46
C PRO A 52 -7.77 13.82 -14.18
N HIS A 53 -7.75 12.49 -14.23
CA HIS A 53 -7.93 11.60 -13.08
C HIS A 53 -6.62 11.35 -12.30
N LEU A 54 -5.48 11.82 -12.81
CA LEU A 54 -4.17 11.70 -12.17
C LEU A 54 -3.79 13.01 -11.48
N LYS A 55 -3.35 12.90 -10.25
CA LYS A 55 -2.74 13.98 -9.48
C LYS A 55 -1.32 13.60 -9.08
N ILE A 56 -0.35 14.42 -9.41
CA ILE A 56 1.05 14.17 -9.07
C ILE A 56 1.48 15.14 -7.96
N LEU A 57 2.09 14.60 -6.92
CA LEU A 57 2.66 15.33 -5.81
C LEU A 57 4.16 15.08 -5.79
N SER A 58 4.96 16.13 -5.89
CA SER A 58 6.43 16.04 -5.89
C SER A 58 6.99 16.80 -4.68
N PRO A 59 7.21 16.11 -3.56
CA PRO A 59 7.79 16.73 -2.37
C PRO A 59 9.24 17.15 -2.66
N LYS A 60 9.72 18.20 -1.95
CA LYS A 60 11.09 18.74 -2.14
C LYS A 60 12.22 17.77 -1.78
N ARG A 61 11.92 16.66 -1.10
CA ARG A 61 12.87 15.62 -0.69
C ARG A 61 12.17 14.27 -0.65
N ASN A 62 12.93 13.19 -0.64
CA ASN A 62 12.40 11.87 -0.34
C ASN A 62 11.89 11.85 1.11
N LEU A 63 10.59 11.59 1.27
CA LEU A 63 9.90 11.55 2.57
C LEU A 63 9.98 10.18 3.26
N GLY A 64 10.43 9.14 2.55
CA GLY A 64 10.18 7.75 2.94
C GLY A 64 8.80 7.27 2.47
N PHE A 65 8.50 5.99 2.70
CA PHE A 65 7.27 5.40 2.18
C PHE A 65 6.02 5.88 2.94
N GLY A 66 6.03 5.75 4.26
CA GLY A 66 4.85 6.07 5.08
C GLY A 66 4.43 7.54 5.00
N ALA A 67 5.38 8.46 5.12
CA ALA A 67 5.09 9.90 5.02
C ALA A 67 4.61 10.30 3.60
N ALA A 68 5.11 9.66 2.55
CA ALA A 68 4.62 9.87 1.20
C ALA A 68 3.18 9.33 1.03
N CYS A 69 2.85 8.17 1.61
CA CYS A 69 1.48 7.66 1.66
C CYS A 69 0.53 8.64 2.38
N ASN A 70 0.96 9.22 3.50
CA ASN A 70 0.19 10.23 4.24
C ASN A 70 -0.08 11.48 3.38
N LEU A 71 0.92 11.93 2.63
CA LEU A 71 0.78 13.06 1.71
C LEU A 71 -0.28 12.76 0.64
N GLY A 72 -0.22 11.56 0.03
CA GLY A 72 -1.21 11.11 -0.95
C GLY A 72 -2.62 11.01 -0.35
N ALA A 73 -2.74 10.41 0.83
CA ALA A 73 -4.02 10.27 1.53
C ALA A 73 -4.68 11.62 1.85
N LYS A 74 -3.90 12.60 2.30
CA LYS A 74 -4.40 13.97 2.58
C LYS A 74 -4.93 14.65 1.31
N ALA A 75 -4.32 14.38 0.16
CA ALA A 75 -4.67 14.97 -1.13
C ALA A 75 -5.84 14.29 -1.86
N SER A 76 -6.26 13.11 -1.39
CA SER A 76 -7.40 12.34 -1.92
C SER A 76 -8.72 13.08 -1.71
N SER A 77 -9.64 12.93 -2.66
CA SER A 77 -11.01 13.46 -2.58
C SER A 77 -12.06 12.40 -2.26
N ARG A 78 -11.69 11.11 -2.22
CA ARG A 78 -12.60 9.96 -2.12
C ARG A 78 -12.66 9.37 -0.71
N ASP A 79 -13.64 8.47 -0.48
CA ASP A 79 -13.91 7.86 0.83
C ASP A 79 -12.92 6.75 1.20
N TYR A 80 -12.37 6.06 0.20
CA TYR A 80 -11.45 4.93 0.36
C TYR A 80 -10.10 5.23 -0.26
N LEU A 81 -9.07 4.73 0.38
CA LEU A 81 -7.68 4.76 -0.09
C LEU A 81 -7.25 3.34 -0.44
N PHE A 82 -6.84 3.12 -1.68
CA PHE A 82 -6.17 1.91 -2.08
C PHE A 82 -4.68 2.23 -2.27
N PHE A 83 -3.88 1.95 -1.25
CA PHE A 83 -2.43 2.04 -1.36
C PHE A 83 -1.92 0.88 -2.18
N VAL A 84 -1.07 1.15 -3.15
CA VAL A 84 -0.51 0.13 -4.04
C VAL A 84 0.87 0.53 -4.53
N ASN A 85 1.83 -0.39 -4.45
CA ASN A 85 3.17 -0.15 -4.98
C ASN A 85 3.15 -0.09 -6.51
N PRO A 86 4.03 0.72 -7.13
CA PRO A 86 4.08 0.86 -8.59
C PRO A 86 4.47 -0.44 -9.32
N ASP A 87 5.14 -1.39 -8.65
CA ASP A 87 5.53 -2.71 -9.18
C ASP A 87 4.50 -3.81 -8.91
N CYS A 88 3.26 -3.42 -8.62
CA CYS A 88 2.13 -4.32 -8.50
C CYS A 88 1.32 -4.38 -9.82
N ILE A 89 0.93 -5.59 -10.20
CA ILE A 89 -0.03 -5.85 -11.29
C ILE A 89 -1.32 -6.32 -10.65
N LEU A 90 -2.39 -5.56 -10.84
CA LEU A 90 -3.72 -5.89 -10.34
C LEU A 90 -4.36 -6.92 -11.25
N LYS A 91 -4.89 -8.01 -10.69
CA LYS A 91 -5.75 -8.94 -11.43
C LYS A 91 -7.16 -8.36 -11.53
N GLU A 92 -7.93 -8.90 -12.48
CA GLU A 92 -9.33 -8.53 -12.66
C GLU A 92 -10.10 -8.58 -11.32
N LYS A 93 -10.96 -7.60 -11.08
CA LYS A 93 -11.79 -7.45 -9.88
C LYS A 93 -11.04 -7.30 -8.55
N THR A 94 -9.72 -7.08 -8.57
CA THR A 94 -8.94 -6.92 -7.32
C THR A 94 -9.51 -5.82 -6.43
N ILE A 95 -9.70 -4.63 -6.96
CA ILE A 95 -10.18 -3.47 -6.18
C ILE A 95 -11.66 -3.65 -5.82
N GLU A 96 -12.47 -4.15 -6.76
CA GLU A 96 -13.88 -4.46 -6.52
C GLU A 96 -14.05 -5.44 -5.34
N ASN A 97 -13.31 -6.55 -5.34
CA ASN A 97 -13.38 -7.56 -4.27
C ASN A 97 -12.96 -7.00 -2.91
N LEU A 98 -11.92 -6.15 -2.85
CA LEU A 98 -11.53 -5.45 -1.62
C LEU A 98 -12.65 -4.48 -1.16
N TYR A 99 -13.25 -3.74 -2.07
CA TYR A 99 -14.34 -2.85 -1.75
C TYR A 99 -15.58 -3.61 -1.25
N GLN A 100 -15.97 -4.70 -1.89
CA GLN A 100 -17.07 -5.56 -1.45
C GLN A 100 -16.81 -6.14 -0.06
N ALA A 101 -15.56 -6.57 0.22
CA ALA A 101 -15.16 -7.02 1.55
C ALA A 101 -15.31 -5.89 2.58
N SER A 102 -14.98 -4.65 2.25
CA SER A 102 -15.17 -3.49 3.13
C SER A 102 -16.65 -3.21 3.44
N GLN A 103 -17.55 -3.55 2.51
CA GLN A 103 -18.99 -3.44 2.74
C GLN A 103 -19.53 -4.60 3.59
N LYS A 104 -18.92 -5.78 3.49
CA LYS A 104 -19.28 -6.98 4.26
C LYS A 104 -18.77 -6.92 5.70
N TYR A 105 -17.53 -6.53 5.91
CA TYR A 105 -16.86 -6.49 7.23
C TYR A 105 -16.73 -5.05 7.75
N LYS A 106 -17.84 -4.43 8.15
CA LYS A 106 -17.92 -3.00 8.53
C LYS A 106 -17.03 -2.60 9.71
N ASN A 107 -16.77 -3.53 10.63
CA ASN A 107 -15.90 -3.32 11.79
C ASN A 107 -14.40 -3.50 11.47
N ALA A 108 -14.06 -3.99 10.28
CA ALA A 108 -12.67 -4.14 9.88
C ALA A 108 -11.99 -2.78 9.63
N SER A 109 -10.71 -2.72 9.92
CA SER A 109 -9.92 -1.51 9.72
C SER A 109 -9.32 -1.41 8.33
N ALA A 110 -8.79 -2.50 7.79
CA ALA A 110 -8.20 -2.53 6.44
C ALA A 110 -8.26 -3.92 5.81
N PHE A 111 -8.06 -3.96 4.48
CA PHE A 111 -8.22 -5.16 3.65
C PHE A 111 -7.01 -5.31 2.74
N SER A 112 -6.33 -6.44 2.81
CA SER A 112 -5.19 -6.77 1.95
C SER A 112 -5.55 -7.85 0.93
N PRO A 113 -5.05 -7.78 -0.31
CA PRO A 113 -5.25 -8.84 -1.30
C PRO A 113 -4.34 -10.04 -1.02
N LYS A 114 -4.60 -11.14 -1.71
CA LYS A 114 -3.64 -12.21 -1.95
C LYS A 114 -2.50 -11.68 -2.81
N ILE A 115 -1.28 -11.86 -2.34
CA ILE A 115 -0.08 -11.39 -3.04
C ILE A 115 0.64 -12.61 -3.66
N LEU A 116 0.89 -12.53 -4.95
CA LEU A 116 1.71 -13.48 -5.68
C LEU A 116 3.04 -12.81 -6.05
N ASP A 117 4.12 -13.58 -6.06
CA ASP A 117 5.39 -13.14 -6.65
C ASP A 117 5.35 -13.25 -8.19
N SER A 118 6.42 -12.84 -8.87
CA SER A 118 6.54 -12.91 -10.33
C SER A 118 6.47 -14.34 -10.90
N LYS A 119 6.66 -15.37 -10.05
CA LYS A 119 6.56 -16.80 -10.41
C LYS A 119 5.17 -17.37 -10.11
N GLY A 120 4.22 -16.56 -9.64
CA GLY A 120 2.88 -16.97 -9.25
C GLY A 120 2.79 -17.66 -7.89
N LYS A 121 3.89 -17.69 -7.11
CA LYS A 121 3.87 -18.24 -5.77
C LYS A 121 3.29 -17.24 -4.80
N GLN A 122 2.36 -17.67 -3.94
CA GLN A 122 1.78 -16.81 -2.92
C GLN A 122 2.82 -16.43 -1.86
N THR A 123 2.92 -15.13 -1.59
CA THR A 123 3.64 -14.57 -0.45
C THR A 123 2.62 -14.15 0.61
N PHE A 124 2.96 -14.35 1.89
CA PHE A 124 2.07 -14.03 2.99
C PHE A 124 2.85 -13.44 4.16
N LYS A 125 2.51 -12.22 4.55
CA LYS A 125 3.10 -11.55 5.70
C LYS A 125 2.45 -12.08 6.97
N ARG A 126 3.06 -13.06 7.60
CA ARG A 126 2.51 -13.79 8.76
C ARG A 126 3.07 -13.37 10.12
N ARG A 127 4.10 -12.54 10.13
CA ARG A 127 4.82 -12.11 11.34
C ARG A 127 5.42 -10.74 11.19
N SER A 128 5.64 -10.08 12.31
CA SER A 128 6.42 -8.86 12.42
C SER A 128 7.38 -8.96 13.60
N VAL A 129 8.48 -8.22 13.56
CA VAL A 129 9.39 -8.06 14.72
C VAL A 129 8.73 -7.25 15.84
N LEU A 130 7.73 -6.44 15.51
CA LEU A 130 6.97 -5.63 16.46
C LEU A 130 5.87 -6.45 17.19
N LEU A 131 5.62 -7.69 16.76
CA LEU A 131 4.63 -8.58 17.37
C LEU A 131 5.28 -9.66 18.21
N SER A 132 4.63 -10.00 19.32
CA SER A 132 5.02 -11.17 20.07
C SER A 132 4.79 -12.46 19.27
N ARG A 133 5.55 -13.52 19.55
CA ARG A 133 5.44 -14.80 18.81
C ARG A 133 4.04 -15.42 18.88
N LYS A 134 3.28 -15.18 19.92
CA LYS A 134 1.88 -15.64 20.09
C LYS A 134 0.93 -15.04 19.06
N ASP A 135 1.26 -13.86 18.52
CA ASP A 135 0.45 -13.14 17.53
C ASP A 135 0.85 -13.49 16.08
N TRP A 136 1.82 -14.39 15.89
CA TRP A 136 2.24 -14.81 14.56
C TRP A 136 1.22 -15.74 13.93
N MET A 137 0.90 -15.49 12.69
CA MET A 137 -0.01 -16.32 11.89
C MET A 137 0.62 -17.64 11.48
N SER A 138 -0.24 -18.59 11.09
CA SER A 138 0.16 -19.86 10.46
C SER A 138 1.10 -19.62 9.27
N ARG A 139 1.90 -20.64 8.94
CA ARG A 139 2.71 -20.62 7.70
C ARG A 139 1.87 -20.84 6.45
N VAL A 140 0.69 -21.42 6.60
CA VAL A 140 -0.24 -21.63 5.50
C VAL A 140 -1.04 -20.36 5.29
N PRO A 141 -0.98 -19.74 4.11
CA PRO A 141 -1.75 -18.53 3.81
C PRO A 141 -3.26 -18.82 3.86
N PRO A 142 -4.09 -17.84 4.21
CA PRO A 142 -5.54 -17.98 4.13
C PRO A 142 -6.02 -18.30 2.72
N THR A 143 -7.02 -19.19 2.61
CA THR A 143 -7.72 -19.52 1.37
C THR A 143 -9.10 -18.87 1.28
N GLU A 144 -9.59 -18.33 2.40
CA GLU A 144 -10.85 -17.62 2.54
C GLU A 144 -10.61 -16.27 3.22
N ASP A 145 -11.61 -15.38 3.19
CA ASP A 145 -11.56 -14.10 3.91
C ASP A 145 -11.24 -14.34 5.39
N SER A 146 -10.11 -13.83 5.84
CA SER A 146 -9.61 -14.18 7.18
C SER A 146 -9.00 -12.97 7.88
N GLU A 147 -9.20 -12.88 9.19
CA GLU A 147 -8.49 -11.93 10.01
C GLU A 147 -6.99 -12.21 10.01
N VAL A 148 -6.18 -11.15 9.92
CA VAL A 148 -4.72 -11.23 9.94
C VAL A 148 -4.14 -10.26 10.95
N THR A 149 -2.92 -10.54 11.41
CA THR A 149 -2.28 -9.70 12.43
C THR A 149 -1.51 -8.52 11.85
N VAL A 150 -1.03 -8.67 10.62
CA VAL A 150 -0.33 -7.62 9.86
C VAL A 150 -0.70 -7.73 8.39
N ILE A 151 -0.71 -6.59 7.70
CA ILE A 151 -0.85 -6.51 6.24
C ILE A 151 0.49 -6.09 5.63
N ALA A 152 0.67 -6.39 4.34
CA ALA A 152 1.83 -5.92 3.60
C ALA A 152 1.56 -4.53 3.01
N GLY A 153 2.51 -3.63 3.14
CA GLY A 153 2.43 -2.27 2.59
C GLY A 153 2.37 -2.20 1.07
N SER A 154 2.62 -3.33 0.37
CA SER A 154 2.59 -3.37 -1.09
C SER A 154 1.21 -3.15 -1.71
N ALA A 155 0.12 -3.57 -1.04
CA ALA A 155 -1.25 -3.21 -1.44
C ALA A 155 -2.25 -3.44 -0.30
N PHE A 156 -3.11 -2.45 -0.02
CA PHE A 156 -4.25 -2.59 0.88
C PHE A 156 -5.30 -1.49 0.67
N LEU A 157 -6.55 -1.82 0.95
CA LEU A 157 -7.68 -0.89 0.95
C LEU A 157 -8.04 -0.50 2.39
N ILE A 158 -8.32 0.77 2.61
CA ILE A 158 -8.76 1.30 3.90
C ILE A 158 -9.73 2.47 3.70
N GLU A 159 -10.70 2.62 4.57
CA GLU A 159 -11.53 3.81 4.63
C GLU A 159 -10.68 5.02 5.07
N LYS A 160 -10.76 6.13 4.32
CA LYS A 160 -9.94 7.33 4.55
C LYS A 160 -10.11 7.88 5.96
N THR A 161 -11.32 7.90 6.47
CA THR A 161 -11.61 8.39 7.84
C THR A 161 -10.92 7.53 8.90
N LYS A 162 -10.92 6.20 8.75
CA LYS A 162 -10.21 5.28 9.64
C LYS A 162 -8.70 5.49 9.58
N PHE A 163 -8.14 5.65 8.38
CA PHE A 163 -6.71 5.93 8.21
C PHE A 163 -6.28 7.24 8.88
N LEU A 164 -7.05 8.32 8.64
CA LEU A 164 -6.73 9.62 9.19
C LEU A 164 -6.95 9.70 10.72
N SER A 165 -7.92 8.97 11.26
CA SER A 165 -8.22 9.00 12.70
C SER A 165 -7.10 8.47 13.59
N ILE A 166 -6.22 7.60 13.05
CA ILE A 166 -5.04 7.09 13.74
C ILE A 166 -3.75 7.87 13.39
N GLY A 167 -3.89 8.97 12.63
CA GLY A 167 -2.75 9.77 12.17
C GLY A 167 -2.03 9.24 10.92
N GLY A 168 -2.56 8.16 10.28
CA GLY A 168 -1.91 7.52 9.15
C GLY A 168 -0.67 6.70 9.54
N PHE A 169 0.33 6.66 8.65
CA PHE A 169 1.64 6.07 8.95
C PHE A 169 2.44 6.96 9.92
N ASP A 170 3.28 6.35 10.76
CA ASP A 170 4.26 7.10 11.55
C ASP A 170 5.36 7.67 10.65
N GLU A 171 5.42 9.00 10.55
CA GLU A 171 6.37 9.69 9.67
C GLU A 171 7.83 9.64 10.17
N ASN A 172 8.06 9.17 11.40
CA ASN A 172 9.41 8.92 11.92
C ASN A 172 10.01 7.62 11.37
N ILE A 173 9.18 6.70 10.87
CA ILE A 173 9.63 5.46 10.21
C ILE A 173 9.85 5.77 8.72
N PHE A 174 11.12 5.89 8.33
CA PHE A 174 11.45 6.26 6.94
C PHE A 174 11.12 5.15 5.94
N LEU A 175 11.52 3.91 6.24
CA LEU A 175 11.31 2.74 5.37
C LEU A 175 11.46 1.44 6.18
N PHE A 176 10.64 0.43 5.84
CA PHE A 176 10.48 -0.86 6.53
C PHE A 176 9.83 -0.74 7.92
N HIS A 177 8.95 -1.68 8.20
CA HIS A 177 8.13 -1.79 9.42
C HIS A 177 7.07 -0.70 9.61
N GLU A 178 6.93 0.27 8.72
CA GLU A 178 5.85 1.26 8.74
C GLU A 178 4.47 0.60 8.56
N ASP A 179 4.40 -0.45 7.76
CA ASP A 179 3.18 -1.26 7.55
C ASP A 179 2.89 -2.18 8.75
N ASP A 180 3.92 -2.64 9.46
CA ASP A 180 3.77 -3.37 10.71
C ASP A 180 3.21 -2.47 11.81
N ASP A 181 3.78 -1.28 12.00
CA ASP A 181 3.32 -0.27 12.95
C ASP A 181 1.87 0.13 12.66
N LEU A 182 1.57 0.50 11.40
CA LEU A 182 0.22 0.83 10.97
C LEU A 182 -0.77 -0.30 11.29
N SER A 183 -0.40 -1.56 10.98
CA SER A 183 -1.23 -2.73 11.23
C SER A 183 -1.58 -2.88 12.72
N ILE A 184 -0.59 -2.71 13.59
CA ILE A 184 -0.76 -2.83 15.04
C ILE A 184 -1.67 -1.71 15.57
N ARG A 185 -1.43 -0.46 15.16
CA ARG A 185 -2.27 0.68 15.58
C ARG A 185 -3.71 0.55 15.09
N LEU A 186 -3.93 0.13 13.85
CA LEU A 186 -5.26 -0.12 13.29
C LEU A 186 -6.02 -1.17 14.10
N ARG A 187 -5.40 -2.33 14.37
CA ARG A 187 -6.01 -3.41 15.15
C ARG A 187 -6.37 -2.99 16.57
N ASN A 188 -5.50 -2.24 17.21
CA ASN A 188 -5.68 -1.83 18.60
C ASN A 188 -6.71 -0.71 18.77
N THR A 189 -6.93 0.10 17.73
CA THR A 189 -7.75 1.33 17.85
C THR A 189 -9.07 1.24 17.09
N ILE A 190 -9.07 0.60 15.91
CA ILE A 190 -10.22 0.58 14.99
C ILE A 190 -10.90 -0.79 14.94
N GLY A 191 -10.14 -1.85 14.63
CA GLY A 191 -10.67 -3.18 14.47
C GLY A 191 -9.78 -4.11 13.65
N PRO A 192 -10.25 -5.33 13.34
CA PRO A 192 -9.45 -6.35 12.69
C PRO A 192 -9.00 -5.95 11.28
N LEU A 193 -7.90 -6.55 10.85
CA LEU A 193 -7.39 -6.51 9.47
C LEU A 193 -7.82 -7.79 8.77
N TYR A 194 -8.20 -7.70 7.50
CA TYR A 194 -8.58 -8.88 6.72
C TYR A 194 -7.66 -9.11 5.52
N ASN A 195 -7.35 -10.37 5.25
CA ASN A 195 -6.84 -10.82 3.96
C ASN A 195 -7.99 -11.35 3.12
N ILE A 196 -8.06 -10.91 1.85
CA ILE A 196 -9.15 -11.22 0.90
C ILE A 196 -8.55 -12.00 -0.28
N PRO A 197 -8.57 -13.34 -0.27
CA PRO A 197 -7.93 -14.16 -1.29
C PRO A 197 -8.55 -14.05 -2.69
N SER A 198 -9.79 -13.58 -2.80
CA SER A 198 -10.44 -13.30 -4.10
C SER A 198 -9.91 -12.04 -4.79
N ALA A 199 -9.28 -11.13 -4.03
CA ALA A 199 -8.54 -9.99 -4.55
C ALA A 199 -7.08 -10.41 -4.75
N ILE A 200 -6.53 -10.26 -5.96
CA ILE A 200 -5.21 -10.82 -6.30
C ILE A 200 -4.32 -9.76 -6.93
N ILE A 201 -3.12 -9.61 -6.41
CA ILE A 201 -2.05 -8.84 -7.06
C ILE A 201 -0.83 -9.72 -7.34
N ILE A 202 -0.07 -9.36 -8.38
CA ILE A 202 1.30 -9.84 -8.56
C ILE A 202 2.23 -8.70 -8.16
N HIS A 203 3.11 -8.94 -7.20
CA HIS A 203 4.12 -7.98 -6.76
C HIS A 203 5.47 -8.44 -7.27
N GLU A 204 6.01 -7.75 -8.29
CA GLU A 204 7.27 -8.12 -8.94
C GLU A 204 8.45 -8.00 -7.96
N GLY A 205 8.37 -7.10 -6.99
CA GLY A 205 9.32 -6.92 -5.90
C GLY A 205 10.69 -6.40 -6.30
N GLY A 206 11.30 -5.58 -5.44
CA GLY A 206 12.72 -5.22 -5.57
C GLY A 206 13.05 -4.08 -6.53
N SER A 207 12.12 -3.60 -7.35
CA SER A 207 12.42 -2.62 -8.40
C SER A 207 12.99 -1.29 -7.89
N SER A 208 12.56 -0.83 -6.72
CA SER A 208 13.04 0.43 -6.13
C SER A 208 14.23 0.23 -5.18
N SER A 209 14.29 -0.90 -4.46
CA SER A 209 15.33 -1.15 -3.45
C SER A 209 16.65 -1.68 -4.04
N GLU A 210 16.62 -2.35 -5.19
CA GLU A 210 17.82 -2.84 -5.87
C GLU A 210 18.57 -1.73 -6.60
N ARG A 211 17.90 -0.61 -6.92
CA ARG A 211 18.46 0.53 -7.65
C ARG A 211 19.12 1.59 -6.76
N SER A 212 19.03 1.47 -5.44
CA SER A 212 19.67 2.40 -4.50
C SER A 212 20.56 1.66 -3.53
N PRO A 213 21.90 1.83 -3.60
CA PRO A 213 22.82 1.26 -2.61
C PRO A 213 22.52 1.66 -1.18
N GLU A 214 21.96 2.88 -0.97
CA GLU A 214 21.56 3.41 0.33
C GLU A 214 20.39 2.62 0.91
N ILE A 215 19.39 2.27 0.07
CA ILE A 215 18.24 1.46 0.49
C ILE A 215 18.64 -0.02 0.69
N ALA A 216 19.58 -0.53 -0.10
CA ALA A 216 20.11 -1.88 0.08
C ALA A 216 20.85 -2.01 1.42
N SER A 217 21.56 -0.97 1.87
CA SER A 217 22.22 -0.94 3.18
C SER A 217 21.21 -0.91 4.34
N LEU A 218 20.05 -0.26 4.17
CA LEU A 218 18.98 -0.23 5.17
C LEU A 218 18.30 -1.59 5.39
N LYS A 219 18.31 -2.48 4.38
CA LYS A 219 17.82 -3.86 4.54
C LYS A 219 18.65 -4.70 5.53
N GLY A 220 19.93 -4.40 5.66
CA GLY A 220 20.84 -5.09 6.58
C GLY A 220 20.86 -4.54 8.00
N PHE A 221 20.40 -3.33 8.19
CA PHE A 221 20.32 -2.66 9.50
C PHE A 221 18.85 -2.33 9.76
N HIS A 222 18.30 -2.82 10.85
CA HIS A 222 16.95 -2.46 11.34
C HIS A 222 16.88 -0.98 11.80
N LEU A 223 17.50 -0.07 11.04
CA LEU A 223 17.72 1.34 11.40
C LEU A 223 16.43 2.18 11.38
N SER A 224 15.35 1.69 10.78
CA SER A 224 14.06 2.37 10.86
C SER A 224 13.41 2.33 12.25
N LEU A 225 13.93 1.49 13.16
CA LEU A 225 13.39 1.31 14.52
C LEU A 225 14.09 2.17 15.60
N ILE A 226 15.01 3.07 15.21
CA ILE A 226 15.85 3.80 16.18
C ILE A 226 15.08 4.94 16.91
N HIS A 227 13.80 5.13 16.64
CA HIS A 227 13.02 6.19 17.29
C HIS A 227 11.77 5.68 18.03
N ILE A 228 11.76 4.41 18.45
CA ILE A 228 10.76 3.90 19.40
C ILE A 228 11.37 3.81 20.79
#